data_b4c0252cadcaa6a8bde72c0031a04649
#
_entry.id   b4c0252cadcaa6a8bde72c0031a04649
#
_cell.length_a   1.000
_cell.length_b   1.000
_cell.length_c   1.000
_cell.angle_alpha   90.00
_cell.angle_beta   90.00
_cell.angle_gamma   90.00
#
_symmetry.space_group_name_H-M   'P 1'
#
loop_
_entity.id
_entity.type
_entity.pdbx_description
1 polymer ?
#
loop_
_entity_poly.entity_id
_entity_poly.type
_entity_poly.pdbx_seq_one_letter_code
_entity_poly.pdbx_strand_id
1 'polypeptide(L)'
;MFMTDAEISLLRLCAWCKDLPNDSAFLNTKDLGSLLLTKLLYYSRNGQSIRLTDSGREILQSIGYVYEKDNTVRSVGTRLTKRLNTSNLMLFFFGGKTDVFCSSVPDRNSLLSFLPSFALRREKNKNPLGTARFNGMLYTKNTARAVYYITEENDGLYPEAERNTFTMNILTGGRKSAAAFTGDKSLEKIIEYSARKTTNSRALPVLSAVRRLDCPVTFFPLSQAGARQMRIISVRDHRRIIAENILKAKYKPPEKNYYDAAEKILIGIDMDIPRMETAAEYGVHIFLLDWQVNAVKEILRGKRAVLHPITTDTAEEMLRLPKELYVKETKPYITEKGEFLSAPI
;
A
#
# COMPACT_ATOMS: atom_id res chain seq x y z
N MET A 1 14.58 -9.96 29.59
CA MET A 1 13.24 -9.44 29.20
C MET A 1 12.77 -10.28 28.06
N PHE A 2 11.58 -10.86 28.14
CA PHE A 2 10.99 -11.66 27.06
C PHE A 2 10.15 -10.73 26.21
N MET A 3 10.37 -10.74 24.91
CA MET A 3 9.61 -9.97 23.94
C MET A 3 9.00 -10.91 22.89
N THR A 4 7.80 -10.57 22.46
CA THR A 4 7.15 -11.28 21.34
C THR A 4 7.72 -10.82 19.99
N ASP A 5 7.58 -11.64 18.96
CA ASP A 5 7.97 -11.24 17.59
C ASP A 5 7.20 -9.99 17.12
N ALA A 6 5.96 -9.83 17.60
CA ALA A 6 5.15 -8.66 17.31
C ALA A 6 5.73 -7.38 17.94
N GLU A 7 6.19 -7.45 19.21
CA GLU A 7 6.85 -6.35 19.90
C GLU A 7 8.17 -5.98 19.22
N ILE A 8 8.99 -6.98 18.86
CA ILE A 8 10.25 -6.76 18.13
C ILE A 8 9.96 -6.10 16.78
N SER A 9 8.96 -6.58 16.05
CA SER A 9 8.57 -6.01 14.76
C SER A 9 8.09 -4.56 14.89
N LEU A 10 7.35 -4.23 15.95
CA LEU A 10 6.92 -2.86 16.24
C LEU A 10 8.11 -1.94 16.58
N LEU A 11 9.08 -2.43 17.36
CA LEU A 11 10.33 -1.68 17.60
C LEU A 11 11.10 -1.44 16.28
N ARG A 12 11.20 -2.46 15.41
CA ARG A 12 11.84 -2.33 14.09
C ARG A 12 11.12 -1.30 13.23
N LEU A 13 9.79 -1.31 13.20
CA LEU A 13 9.00 -0.30 12.48
C LEU A 13 9.25 1.11 13.04
N CYS A 14 9.28 1.28 14.36
CA CYS A 14 9.63 2.57 14.98
C CYS A 14 11.05 3.02 14.60
N ALA A 15 12.02 2.12 14.57
CA ALA A 15 13.39 2.43 14.16
C ALA A 15 13.46 2.84 12.69
N TRP A 16 12.76 2.13 11.82
CA TRP A 16 12.76 2.35 10.37
C TRP A 16 12.02 3.63 9.99
N CYS A 17 10.83 3.84 10.55
CA CYS A 17 9.98 4.99 10.27
C CYS A 17 10.41 6.26 11.04
N LYS A 18 11.02 6.13 12.20
CA LYS A 18 11.36 7.17 13.21
C LYS A 18 10.15 7.76 13.94
N ASP A 19 9.04 7.94 13.25
CA ASP A 19 7.78 8.43 13.77
C ASP A 19 6.65 7.51 13.26
N LEU A 20 5.96 6.81 14.17
CA LEU A 20 4.73 6.09 13.86
C LEU A 20 3.52 6.92 14.30
N PRO A 21 2.43 6.98 13.52
CA PRO A 21 1.21 7.66 13.96
C PRO A 21 0.61 6.94 15.16
N ASN A 22 0.24 7.68 16.21
CA ASN A 22 -0.32 7.11 17.45
C ASN A 22 -1.76 6.63 17.30
N ASP A 23 -2.47 7.13 16.29
CA ASP A 23 -3.88 6.86 15.97
C ASP A 23 -4.08 5.85 14.85
N SER A 24 -3.01 5.19 14.42
CA SER A 24 -3.10 4.19 13.36
C SER A 24 -3.96 3.00 13.78
N ALA A 25 -4.92 2.64 12.94
CA ALA A 25 -5.76 1.47 13.13
C ALA A 25 -5.01 0.13 12.99
N PHE A 26 -3.76 0.17 12.53
CA PHE A 26 -2.90 -1.00 12.33
C PHE A 26 -1.93 -1.24 13.49
N LEU A 27 -1.93 -0.38 14.49
CA LEU A 27 -1.17 -0.59 15.72
C LEU A 27 -1.92 -1.57 16.62
N ASN A 28 -1.22 -2.63 17.03
CA ASN A 28 -1.73 -3.50 18.09
C ASN A 28 -1.57 -2.79 19.44
N THR A 29 -2.69 -2.45 20.07
CA THR A 29 -2.72 -1.70 21.34
C THR A 29 -2.07 -2.44 22.49
N LYS A 30 -2.12 -3.79 22.50
CA LYS A 30 -1.50 -4.62 23.54
C LYS A 30 0.02 -4.55 23.45
N ASP A 31 0.59 -4.78 22.27
CA ASP A 31 2.04 -4.74 22.07
C ASP A 31 2.59 -3.33 22.29
N LEU A 32 1.87 -2.32 21.79
CA LEU A 32 2.21 -0.92 22.03
C LEU A 32 2.20 -0.58 23.52
N GLY A 33 1.17 -1.00 24.27
CA GLY A 33 1.05 -0.77 25.70
C GLY A 33 2.20 -1.40 26.49
N SER A 34 2.60 -2.62 26.15
CA SER A 34 3.75 -3.31 26.74
C SER A 34 5.05 -2.53 26.53
N LEU A 35 5.30 -2.07 25.28
CA LEU A 35 6.52 -1.33 24.94
C LEU A 35 6.59 0.09 25.55
N LEU A 36 5.44 0.73 25.75
CA LEU A 36 5.36 2.01 26.46
C LEU A 36 5.63 1.84 27.97
N LEU A 37 5.02 0.81 28.59
CA LEU A 37 5.23 0.49 30.01
C LEU A 37 6.69 0.14 30.32
N THR A 38 7.34 -0.58 29.42
CA THR A 38 8.77 -0.94 29.53
C THR A 38 9.71 0.18 29.10
N LYS A 39 9.17 1.35 28.74
CA LYS A 39 9.92 2.54 28.30
C LYS A 39 10.81 2.29 27.07
N LEU A 40 10.47 1.36 26.23
CA LEU A 40 11.15 1.12 24.95
C LEU A 40 10.63 2.02 23.83
N LEU A 41 9.38 2.46 23.96
CA LEU A 41 8.74 3.49 23.14
C LEU A 41 8.27 4.66 24.00
N TYR A 42 8.06 5.81 23.37
CA TYR A 42 7.47 6.98 24.01
C TYR A 42 6.63 7.79 23.02
N TYR A 43 5.67 8.55 23.53
CA TYR A 43 4.92 9.52 22.73
C TYR A 43 5.75 10.79 22.53
N SER A 44 5.72 11.34 21.32
CA SER A 44 6.27 12.66 21.05
C SER A 44 5.58 13.74 21.92
N ARG A 45 6.25 14.89 22.13
CA ARG A 45 5.71 15.96 23.00
C ARG A 45 4.33 16.47 22.56
N ASN A 46 4.05 16.47 21.26
CA ASN A 46 2.75 16.86 20.71
C ASN A 46 1.74 15.71 20.65
N GLY A 47 2.08 14.53 21.13
CA GLY A 47 1.23 13.35 21.15
C GLY A 47 0.93 12.74 19.77
N GLN A 48 1.42 13.29 18.68
CA GLN A 48 1.06 12.83 17.33
C GLN A 48 1.79 11.58 16.88
N SER A 49 2.95 11.29 17.46
CA SER A 49 3.75 10.13 17.04
C SER A 49 4.32 9.35 18.20
N ILE A 50 4.62 8.09 17.92
CA ILE A 50 5.32 7.15 18.77
C ILE A 50 6.75 7.02 18.26
N ARG A 51 7.71 7.01 19.17
CA ARG A 51 9.15 6.99 18.88
C ARG A 51 9.89 5.97 19.73
N LEU A 52 11.01 5.52 19.20
CA LEU A 52 11.93 4.63 19.89
C LEU A 52 12.77 5.38 20.90
N THR A 53 12.91 4.83 22.11
CA THR A 53 13.86 5.32 23.14
C THR A 53 15.28 4.83 22.85
N ASP A 54 16.27 5.33 23.60
CA ASP A 54 17.64 4.81 23.52
C ASP A 54 17.71 3.34 23.98
N SER A 55 17.01 2.98 25.05
CA SER A 55 16.92 1.58 25.51
C SER A 55 16.27 0.66 24.43
N GLY A 56 15.24 1.14 23.73
CA GLY A 56 14.66 0.39 22.62
C GLY A 56 15.65 0.18 21.46
N ARG A 57 16.55 1.15 21.22
CA ARG A 57 17.64 1.02 20.23
C ARG A 57 18.68 0.00 20.66
N GLU A 58 19.08 0.02 21.91
CA GLU A 58 20.05 -0.92 22.50
C GLU A 58 19.55 -2.36 22.37
N ILE A 59 18.26 -2.59 22.66
CA ILE A 59 17.64 -3.91 22.46
C ILE A 59 17.70 -4.34 21.00
N LEU A 60 17.31 -3.48 20.05
CA LEU A 60 17.39 -3.82 18.63
C LEU A 60 18.81 -4.14 18.19
N GLN A 61 19.81 -3.41 18.70
CA GLN A 61 21.21 -3.67 18.42
C GLN A 61 21.67 -5.01 19.02
N SER A 62 21.24 -5.35 20.23
CA SER A 62 21.60 -6.61 20.90
C SER A 62 21.08 -7.85 20.15
N ILE A 63 19.96 -7.73 19.41
CA ILE A 63 19.41 -8.80 18.57
C ILE A 63 19.92 -8.73 17.12
N GLY A 64 20.99 -7.97 16.87
CA GLY A 64 21.64 -7.88 15.55
C GLY A 64 20.97 -6.96 14.55
N TYR A 65 19.95 -6.17 14.96
CA TYR A 65 19.34 -5.19 14.06
C TYR A 65 20.22 -3.95 13.95
N VAL A 66 20.94 -3.85 12.83
CA VAL A 66 21.75 -2.67 12.51
C VAL A 66 20.85 -1.63 11.83
N TYR A 67 20.61 -0.52 12.49
CA TYR A 67 20.00 0.63 11.84
C TYR A 67 21.00 1.79 11.85
N GLU A 68 21.07 2.53 10.75
CA GLU A 68 21.90 3.72 10.68
C GLU A 68 21.37 4.75 11.67
N LYS A 69 22.25 5.20 12.58
CA LYS A 69 21.97 6.30 13.48
C LYS A 69 21.86 7.58 12.65
N ASP A 70 20.67 7.82 12.16
CA ASP A 70 20.40 9.03 11.39
C ASP A 70 20.45 10.21 12.35
N ASN A 71 21.31 11.16 12.08
CA ASN A 71 21.34 12.45 12.75
C ASN A 71 19.97 13.12 12.56
N THR A 72 19.16 13.00 13.58
CA THR A 72 17.73 13.24 13.53
C THR A 72 17.44 14.73 13.63
N VAL A 73 17.43 15.40 12.50
CA VAL A 73 16.61 16.61 12.38
C VAL A 73 15.17 16.17 12.59
N ARG A 74 14.56 16.60 13.69
CA ARG A 74 13.15 16.31 13.99
C ARG A 74 12.29 16.83 12.85
N SER A 75 11.49 15.98 12.27
CA SER A 75 10.49 16.42 11.28
C SER A 75 9.40 17.21 12.00
N VAL A 76 9.04 18.37 11.45
CA VAL A 76 7.98 19.25 11.95
C VAL A 76 7.09 19.69 10.81
N GLY A 77 5.85 20.10 11.10
CA GLY A 77 4.89 20.58 10.11
C GLY A 77 4.65 19.58 8.99
N THR A 78 4.57 20.04 7.75
CA THR A 78 4.27 19.22 6.57
C THR A 78 5.22 18.05 6.36
N ARG A 79 6.48 18.15 6.79
CA ARG A 79 7.44 17.03 6.72
C ARG A 79 7.08 15.91 7.69
N LEU A 80 6.61 16.27 8.89
CA LEU A 80 6.12 15.28 9.86
C LEU A 80 4.86 14.61 9.33
N THR A 81 3.88 15.36 8.83
CA THR A 81 2.66 14.81 8.23
C THR A 81 2.98 13.80 7.12
N LYS A 82 3.84 14.17 6.16
CA LYS A 82 4.27 13.24 5.09
C LYS A 82 4.95 11.98 5.63
N ARG A 83 5.75 12.10 6.69
CA ARG A 83 6.38 10.96 7.34
C ARG A 83 5.34 10.06 8.00
N LEU A 84 4.42 10.63 8.77
CA LEU A 84 3.35 9.88 9.43
C LEU A 84 2.46 9.15 8.41
N ASN A 85 2.11 9.78 7.28
CA ASN A 85 1.38 9.15 6.19
C ASN A 85 2.14 7.95 5.62
N THR A 86 3.45 8.11 5.38
CA THR A 86 4.29 7.00 4.88
C THR A 86 4.41 5.89 5.92
N SER A 87 4.56 6.23 7.20
CA SER A 87 4.62 5.26 8.30
C SER A 87 3.30 4.51 8.48
N ASN A 88 2.16 5.18 8.26
CA ASN A 88 0.85 4.54 8.29
C ASN A 88 0.68 3.52 7.15
N LEU A 89 1.19 3.83 5.96
CA LEU A 89 1.27 2.86 4.86
C LEU A 89 2.14 1.66 5.22
N MET A 90 3.28 1.89 5.88
CA MET A 90 4.15 0.79 6.31
C MET A 90 3.47 -0.12 7.32
N LEU A 91 2.75 0.44 8.30
CA LEU A 91 1.94 -0.33 9.23
C LEU A 91 0.86 -1.15 8.52
N PHE A 92 0.15 -0.53 7.57
CA PHE A 92 -0.86 -1.20 6.75
C PHE A 92 -0.29 -2.37 5.95
N PHE A 93 0.79 -2.14 5.21
CA PHE A 93 1.42 -3.17 4.39
C PHE A 93 2.06 -4.27 5.25
N PHE A 94 2.66 -3.92 6.38
CA PHE A 94 3.21 -4.88 7.33
C PHE A 94 2.11 -5.79 7.90
N GLY A 95 0.97 -5.22 8.33
CA GLY A 95 -0.21 -5.98 8.75
C GLY A 95 -0.76 -6.89 7.65
N GLY A 96 -0.62 -6.49 6.38
CA GLY A 96 -0.93 -7.29 5.19
C GLY A 96 0.17 -8.29 4.78
N LYS A 97 1.19 -8.53 5.63
CA LYS A 97 2.34 -9.43 5.38
C LYS A 97 3.17 -9.07 4.14
N THR A 98 3.25 -7.80 3.84
CA THR A 98 4.16 -7.25 2.85
C THR A 98 5.51 -6.99 3.52
N ASP A 99 6.62 -7.33 2.87
CA ASP A 99 7.94 -6.91 3.36
C ASP A 99 8.08 -5.39 3.25
N VAL A 100 8.27 -4.73 4.38
CA VAL A 100 8.40 -3.27 4.49
C VAL A 100 9.81 -2.82 4.89
N PHE A 101 10.71 -3.77 5.14
CA PHE A 101 12.07 -3.49 5.61
C PHE A 101 13.12 -3.47 4.50
N CYS A 102 12.69 -3.54 3.24
CA CYS A 102 13.60 -3.46 2.10
C CYS A 102 14.22 -2.06 1.99
N SER A 103 15.53 -2.00 1.80
CA SER A 103 16.31 -0.75 1.63
C SER A 103 16.60 -0.41 0.17
N SER A 104 16.34 -1.32 -0.75
CA SER A 104 16.56 -1.19 -2.19
C SER A 104 15.43 -1.84 -2.98
N VAL A 105 15.39 -1.63 -4.29
CA VAL A 105 14.45 -2.29 -5.19
C VAL A 105 14.60 -3.81 -5.06
N PRO A 106 13.55 -4.54 -4.67
CA PRO A 106 13.64 -5.98 -4.42
C PRO A 106 13.79 -6.78 -5.72
N ASP A 107 14.40 -7.95 -5.65
CA ASP A 107 14.47 -8.87 -6.76
C ASP A 107 13.09 -9.28 -7.27
N ARG A 108 12.97 -9.66 -8.54
CA ARG A 108 11.68 -10.06 -9.14
C ARG A 108 11.04 -11.28 -8.51
N ASN A 109 11.83 -12.14 -7.87
CA ASN A 109 11.34 -13.34 -7.19
C ASN A 109 11.01 -13.09 -5.72
N SER A 110 11.25 -11.86 -5.22
CA SER A 110 10.91 -11.49 -3.86
C SER A 110 9.39 -11.51 -3.63
N LEU A 111 9.02 -11.68 -2.37
CA LEU A 111 7.65 -11.52 -1.90
C LEU A 111 7.12 -10.10 -2.20
N LEU A 112 5.82 -9.92 -2.01
CA LEU A 112 5.22 -8.59 -2.03
C LEU A 112 5.99 -7.66 -1.09
N SER A 113 6.52 -6.54 -1.61
CA SER A 113 7.43 -5.65 -0.86
C SER A 113 7.02 -4.20 -1.04
N PHE A 114 7.09 -3.43 0.04
CA PHE A 114 6.86 -1.98 0.01
C PHE A 114 8.12 -1.23 0.39
N LEU A 115 8.68 -0.47 -0.54
CA LEU A 115 9.85 0.37 -0.36
C LEU A 115 9.42 1.83 -0.15
N PRO A 116 9.53 2.37 1.08
CA PRO A 116 9.08 3.72 1.38
C PRO A 116 9.95 4.78 0.70
N SER A 117 9.35 5.93 0.36
CA SER A 117 10.03 7.01 -0.35
C SER A 117 11.26 7.56 0.38
N PHE A 118 11.29 7.51 1.71
CA PHE A 118 12.46 7.94 2.47
C PHE A 118 13.66 7.00 2.29
N ALA A 119 13.45 5.70 2.06
CA ALA A 119 14.54 4.77 1.75
C ALA A 119 15.10 5.03 0.34
N LEU A 120 14.23 5.35 -0.64
CA LEU A 120 14.65 5.73 -1.98
C LEU A 120 15.48 7.01 -2.04
N ARG A 121 15.31 7.91 -1.06
CA ARG A 121 16.06 9.19 -0.97
C ARG A 121 17.40 9.07 -0.25
N ARG A 122 17.70 7.91 0.35
CA ARG A 122 18.94 7.71 1.12
C ARG A 122 20.20 7.57 0.29
N GLU A 123 20.07 7.29 -1.00
CA GLU A 123 21.24 7.28 -1.88
C GLU A 123 21.86 8.69 -1.96
N LYS A 124 23.03 8.83 -1.32
CA LYS A 124 23.82 10.06 -1.31
C LYS A 124 24.04 10.51 -2.76
N ASN A 125 23.66 11.73 -3.07
CA ASN A 125 23.89 12.45 -4.32
C ASN A 125 22.91 12.26 -5.47
N LYS A 126 21.89 11.40 -5.40
CA LYS A 126 20.84 11.34 -6.42
C LYS A 126 19.49 11.25 -5.73
N ASN A 127 18.67 12.28 -5.86
CA ASN A 127 17.26 12.18 -5.49
C ASN A 127 16.48 11.61 -6.69
N PRO A 128 16.30 10.28 -6.80
CA PRO A 128 15.62 9.69 -7.95
C PRO A 128 14.15 10.09 -8.04
N LEU A 129 13.60 10.63 -6.95
CA LEU A 129 12.19 11.01 -6.88
C LEU A 129 11.91 12.42 -7.42
N GLY A 130 12.94 13.27 -7.59
CA GLY A 130 12.74 14.65 -8.05
C GLY A 130 11.63 15.36 -7.27
N THR A 131 10.61 15.83 -7.99
CA THR A 131 9.41 16.48 -7.45
C THR A 131 8.24 15.51 -7.23
N ALA A 132 8.40 14.22 -7.52
CA ALA A 132 7.33 13.24 -7.36
C ALA A 132 6.85 13.12 -5.90
N ARG A 133 5.56 12.89 -5.74
CA ARG A 133 4.85 13.00 -4.45
C ARG A 133 4.47 11.67 -3.83
N PHE A 134 4.70 10.54 -4.51
CA PHE A 134 4.36 9.23 -3.94
C PHE A 134 5.12 8.93 -2.64
N ASN A 135 4.48 8.17 -1.77
CA ASN A 135 4.97 7.80 -0.45
C ASN A 135 5.89 6.58 -0.45
N GLY A 136 5.86 5.80 -1.51
CA GLY A 136 6.70 4.62 -1.68
C GLY A 136 6.33 3.84 -2.92
N MET A 137 7.05 2.74 -3.15
CA MET A 137 6.82 1.82 -4.25
C MET A 137 6.39 0.45 -3.71
N LEU A 138 5.28 -0.08 -4.20
CA LEU A 138 4.82 -1.43 -3.91
C LEU A 138 5.19 -2.36 -5.06
N TYR A 139 5.97 -3.40 -4.76
CA TYR A 139 6.47 -4.36 -5.72
C TYR A 139 5.72 -5.68 -5.64
N THR A 140 5.28 -6.14 -6.79
CA THR A 140 4.91 -7.54 -7.02
C THR A 140 5.91 -8.16 -7.99
N LYS A 141 5.79 -9.44 -8.30
CA LYS A 141 6.64 -10.09 -9.31
C LYS A 141 6.68 -9.33 -10.65
N ASN A 142 5.55 -8.78 -11.10
CA ASN A 142 5.39 -8.23 -12.45
C ASN A 142 5.13 -6.71 -12.49
N THR A 143 4.78 -6.10 -11.36
CA THR A 143 4.42 -4.68 -11.31
C THR A 143 5.15 -3.93 -10.20
N ALA A 144 5.47 -2.68 -10.47
CA ALA A 144 5.94 -1.71 -9.49
C ALA A 144 4.91 -0.56 -9.45
N ARG A 145 4.26 -0.37 -8.30
CA ARG A 145 3.21 0.65 -8.11
C ARG A 145 3.73 1.79 -7.26
N ALA A 146 3.67 3.01 -7.80
CA ALA A 146 3.86 4.21 -7.01
C ALA A 146 2.63 4.42 -6.11
N VAL A 147 2.81 4.43 -4.79
CA VAL A 147 1.74 4.54 -3.80
C VAL A 147 1.63 5.97 -3.30
N TYR A 148 0.46 6.57 -3.46
CA TYR A 148 0.12 7.92 -3.04
C TYR A 148 -0.82 7.90 -1.84
N TYR A 149 -0.52 8.73 -0.86
CA TYR A 149 -1.38 8.95 0.30
C TYR A 149 -2.19 10.23 0.08
N ILE A 150 -3.49 10.09 -0.09
CA ILE A 150 -4.43 11.18 -0.33
C ILE A 150 -5.02 11.62 1.00
N THR A 151 -5.03 12.92 1.24
CA THR A 151 -5.63 13.54 2.41
C THR A 151 -6.72 14.52 1.97
N GLU A 152 -7.49 15.01 2.92
CA GLU A 152 -8.49 16.05 2.69
C GLU A 152 -7.87 17.31 2.05
N GLU A 153 -6.65 17.66 2.46
CA GLU A 153 -5.83 18.70 1.83
C GLU A 153 -5.15 18.11 0.58
N ASN A 154 -5.88 18.06 -0.52
CA ASN A 154 -5.37 17.52 -1.77
C ASN A 154 -4.44 18.51 -2.46
N ASP A 155 -3.14 18.27 -2.39
CA ASP A 155 -2.11 19.06 -3.09
C ASP A 155 -2.15 18.88 -4.64
N GLY A 156 -2.92 17.91 -5.15
CA GLY A 156 -2.95 17.53 -6.56
C GLY A 156 -1.67 16.84 -7.05
N LEU A 157 -1.64 16.54 -8.34
CA LEU A 157 -0.51 15.87 -8.98
C LEU A 157 -0.09 16.57 -10.27
N TYR A 158 1.16 16.35 -10.65
CA TYR A 158 1.73 16.70 -11.94
C TYR A 158 1.91 15.42 -12.77
N PRO A 159 0.92 14.99 -13.58
CA PRO A 159 0.90 13.64 -14.16
C PRO A 159 2.16 13.26 -14.93
N GLU A 160 2.69 14.17 -15.73
CA GLU A 160 3.91 13.92 -16.52
C GLU A 160 5.15 13.76 -15.63
N ALA A 161 5.32 14.63 -14.64
CA ALA A 161 6.45 14.55 -13.71
C ALA A 161 6.37 13.28 -12.86
N GLU A 162 5.18 12.92 -12.37
CA GLU A 162 4.97 11.69 -11.63
C GLU A 162 5.27 10.46 -12.50
N ARG A 163 4.68 10.38 -13.70
CA ARG A 163 4.91 9.28 -14.64
C ARG A 163 6.39 9.15 -14.98
N ASN A 164 7.04 10.22 -15.37
CA ASN A 164 8.47 10.19 -15.71
C ASN A 164 9.34 9.69 -14.56
N THR A 165 8.96 9.97 -13.32
CA THR A 165 9.68 9.49 -12.15
C THR A 165 9.42 8.01 -11.88
N PHE A 166 8.18 7.58 -11.71
CA PHE A 166 7.91 6.20 -11.28
C PHE A 166 8.07 5.16 -12.39
N THR A 167 8.20 5.56 -13.65
CA THR A 167 8.51 4.66 -14.77
C THR A 167 10.01 4.40 -14.95
N MET A 168 10.88 5.15 -14.26
CA MET A 168 12.32 4.94 -14.36
C MET A 168 12.71 3.49 -13.99
N ASN A 169 13.57 2.89 -14.80
CA ASN A 169 14.01 1.50 -14.58
C ASN A 169 14.66 1.30 -13.21
N ILE A 170 15.38 2.30 -12.69
CA ILE A 170 15.96 2.27 -11.35
C ILE A 170 14.90 2.10 -10.24
N LEU A 171 13.67 2.56 -10.45
CA LEU A 171 12.56 2.41 -9.51
C LEU A 171 11.71 1.19 -9.80
N THR A 172 11.56 0.80 -11.05
CA THR A 172 10.70 -0.34 -11.42
C THR A 172 11.42 -1.69 -11.36
N GLY A 173 12.74 -1.70 -11.46
CA GLY A 173 13.51 -2.94 -11.61
C GLY A 173 13.07 -3.75 -12.84
N GLY A 174 12.67 -3.07 -13.93
CA GLY A 174 12.17 -3.67 -15.16
C GLY A 174 10.75 -4.25 -15.07
N ARG A 175 9.98 -3.98 -14.01
CA ARG A 175 8.56 -4.32 -13.87
C ARG A 175 7.67 -3.33 -14.61
N LYS A 176 6.43 -3.73 -14.90
CA LYS A 176 5.41 -2.81 -15.42
C LYS A 176 5.06 -1.77 -14.35
N SER A 177 5.02 -0.50 -14.76
CA SER A 177 4.67 0.61 -13.89
C SER A 177 3.17 0.68 -13.68
N ALA A 178 2.76 1.06 -12.47
CA ALA A 178 1.38 1.33 -12.11
C ALA A 178 1.34 2.40 -11.00
N ALA A 179 0.16 2.95 -10.71
CA ALA A 179 -0.06 3.85 -9.61
C ALA A 179 -1.12 3.30 -8.65
N ALA A 180 -0.99 3.62 -7.36
CA ALA A 180 -1.96 3.22 -6.35
C ALA A 180 -2.26 4.39 -5.41
N PHE A 181 -3.53 4.58 -5.07
CA PHE A 181 -4.03 5.71 -4.31
C PHE A 181 -4.80 5.22 -3.08
N THR A 182 -4.47 5.78 -1.94
CA THR A 182 -5.10 5.47 -0.66
C THR A 182 -5.01 6.68 0.27
N GLY A 183 -5.53 6.58 1.50
CA GLY A 183 -5.42 7.69 2.47
C GLY A 183 -6.46 7.67 3.58
N ASP A 184 -7.57 7.01 3.37
CA ASP A 184 -8.64 6.87 4.37
C ASP A 184 -9.08 5.41 4.52
N LYS A 185 -9.87 5.11 5.54
CA LYS A 185 -10.50 3.79 5.75
C LYS A 185 -11.70 3.57 4.82
N SER A 186 -12.27 4.64 4.25
CA SER A 186 -13.37 4.61 3.30
C SER A 186 -12.88 4.90 1.89
N LEU A 187 -13.28 4.07 0.94
CA LEU A 187 -13.00 4.25 -0.48
C LEU A 187 -13.70 5.51 -1.03
N GLU A 188 -14.94 5.75 -0.60
CA GLU A 188 -15.74 6.92 -0.99
C GLU A 188 -15.02 8.22 -0.63
N LYS A 189 -14.47 8.30 0.60
CA LYS A 189 -13.69 9.48 1.02
C LYS A 189 -12.42 9.67 0.20
N ILE A 190 -11.71 8.59 -0.11
CA ILE A 190 -10.50 8.67 -0.96
C ILE A 190 -10.87 9.25 -2.34
N ILE A 191 -11.98 8.80 -2.93
CA ILE A 191 -12.47 9.28 -4.21
C ILE A 191 -12.92 10.74 -4.09
N GLU A 192 -13.68 11.08 -3.05
CA GLU A 192 -14.10 12.46 -2.77
C GLU A 192 -12.89 13.41 -2.67
N TYR A 193 -11.89 13.06 -1.84
CA TYR A 193 -10.66 13.85 -1.69
C TYR A 193 -9.89 13.95 -3.02
N SER A 194 -9.86 12.86 -3.79
CA SER A 194 -9.21 12.84 -5.09
C SER A 194 -9.87 13.75 -6.14
N ALA A 195 -11.17 14.03 -6.00
CA ALA A 195 -11.93 14.90 -6.89
C ALA A 195 -11.83 16.38 -6.51
N ARG A 196 -11.44 16.70 -5.28
CA ARG A 196 -11.38 18.10 -4.77
C ARG A 196 -10.41 18.94 -5.58
N LYS A 197 -10.75 20.21 -5.71
CA LYS A 197 -9.84 21.21 -6.32
C LYS A 197 -8.56 21.33 -5.49
N THR A 198 -7.44 21.48 -6.18
CA THR A 198 -6.14 21.68 -5.53
C THR A 198 -5.95 23.12 -5.12
N THR A 199 -5.19 23.34 -4.05
CA THR A 199 -4.72 24.68 -3.67
C THR A 199 -3.67 25.23 -4.63
N ASN A 200 -2.99 24.33 -5.35
CA ASN A 200 -1.97 24.68 -6.34
C ASN A 200 -2.58 24.70 -7.75
N SER A 201 -2.69 25.87 -8.35
CA SER A 201 -3.28 26.09 -9.68
C SER A 201 -2.57 25.35 -10.83
N ARG A 202 -1.31 24.92 -10.62
CA ARG A 202 -0.52 24.18 -11.62
C ARG A 202 -0.68 22.65 -11.51
N ALA A 203 -1.20 22.17 -10.40
CA ALA A 203 -1.43 20.75 -10.19
C ALA A 203 -2.87 20.38 -10.57
N LEU A 204 -3.08 19.17 -11.04
CA LEU A 204 -4.42 18.63 -11.30
C LEU A 204 -4.98 17.93 -10.05
N PRO A 205 -6.30 17.99 -9.82
CA PRO A 205 -6.95 17.08 -8.88
C PRO A 205 -6.54 15.63 -9.18
N VAL A 206 -6.36 14.81 -8.15
CA VAL A 206 -5.86 13.43 -8.34
C VAL A 206 -6.72 12.67 -9.33
N LEU A 207 -8.05 12.75 -9.22
CA LEU A 207 -8.96 12.04 -10.13
C LEU A 207 -8.84 12.50 -11.59
N SER A 208 -8.48 13.76 -11.83
CA SER A 208 -8.17 14.27 -13.18
C SER A 208 -6.78 13.85 -13.65
N ALA A 209 -5.82 13.80 -12.72
CA ALA A 209 -4.45 13.42 -13.01
C ALA A 209 -4.32 11.94 -13.40
N VAL A 210 -5.06 11.04 -12.74
CA VAL A 210 -5.00 9.59 -12.99
C VAL A 210 -5.40 9.25 -14.43
N ARG A 211 -6.30 10.03 -15.05
CA ARG A 211 -6.68 9.85 -16.47
C ARG A 211 -5.55 10.17 -17.45
N ARG A 212 -4.47 10.82 -16.98
CA ARG A 212 -3.30 11.23 -17.77
C ARG A 212 -2.03 10.46 -17.42
N LEU A 213 -2.08 9.56 -16.44
CA LEU A 213 -0.90 8.78 -16.04
C LEU A 213 -0.50 7.72 -17.06
N ASP A 214 -1.42 7.31 -17.93
CA ASP A 214 -1.19 6.30 -18.96
C ASP A 214 -0.57 5.00 -18.39
N CYS A 215 -1.07 4.57 -17.25
CA CYS A 215 -0.69 3.33 -16.59
C CYS A 215 -1.87 2.77 -15.78
N PRO A 216 -1.87 1.46 -15.44
CA PRO A 216 -2.87 0.89 -14.55
C PRO A 216 -2.93 1.64 -13.22
N VAL A 217 -4.14 1.92 -12.76
CA VAL A 217 -4.40 2.65 -11.53
C VAL A 217 -5.13 1.74 -10.54
N THR A 218 -4.90 1.96 -9.26
CA THR A 218 -5.58 1.23 -8.19
C THR A 218 -6.00 2.22 -7.11
N PHE A 219 -7.25 2.13 -6.64
CA PHE A 219 -7.70 2.81 -5.42
C PHE A 219 -8.04 1.75 -4.37
N PHE A 220 -7.58 1.95 -3.14
CA PHE A 220 -7.84 1.02 -2.05
C PHE A 220 -7.93 1.75 -0.71
N PRO A 221 -8.84 1.35 0.21
CA PRO A 221 -8.96 1.94 1.52
C PRO A 221 -7.89 1.40 2.48
N LEU A 222 -7.49 2.20 3.46
CA LEU A 222 -6.63 1.78 4.57
C LEU A 222 -7.45 1.01 5.62
N SER A 223 -7.87 -0.18 5.25
CA SER A 223 -8.71 -1.07 6.05
C SER A 223 -8.41 -2.53 5.74
N GLN A 224 -8.96 -3.45 6.52
CA GLN A 224 -8.86 -4.88 6.24
C GLN A 224 -9.39 -5.23 4.84
N ALA A 225 -10.48 -4.58 4.41
CA ALA A 225 -11.03 -4.77 3.06
C ALA A 225 -10.03 -4.37 1.98
N GLY A 226 -9.34 -3.22 2.14
CA GLY A 226 -8.28 -2.80 1.21
C GLY A 226 -7.05 -3.71 1.23
N ALA A 227 -6.67 -4.25 2.38
CA ALA A 227 -5.58 -5.22 2.46
C ALA A 227 -5.92 -6.52 1.69
N ARG A 228 -7.16 -7.01 1.81
CA ARG A 228 -7.65 -8.16 1.05
C ARG A 228 -7.73 -7.85 -0.45
N GLN A 229 -8.21 -6.65 -0.83
CA GLN A 229 -8.19 -6.20 -2.23
C GLN A 229 -6.76 -6.22 -2.80
N MET A 230 -5.78 -5.65 -2.08
CA MET A 230 -4.38 -5.62 -2.52
C MET A 230 -3.81 -7.04 -2.70
N ARG A 231 -4.20 -7.97 -1.85
CA ARG A 231 -3.84 -9.39 -1.97
C ARG A 231 -4.43 -10.04 -3.21
N ILE A 232 -5.72 -9.80 -3.51
CA ILE A 232 -6.39 -10.28 -4.72
C ILE A 232 -5.68 -9.78 -5.98
N ILE A 233 -5.45 -8.46 -6.09
CA ILE A 233 -4.83 -7.87 -7.28
C ILE A 233 -3.33 -8.18 -7.42
N SER A 234 -2.69 -8.72 -6.38
CA SER A 234 -1.29 -9.18 -6.45
C SER A 234 -1.16 -10.55 -7.11
N VAL A 235 -2.24 -11.32 -7.22
CA VAL A 235 -2.24 -12.60 -7.91
C VAL A 235 -2.05 -12.35 -9.41
N ARG A 236 -1.10 -13.08 -9.99
CA ARG A 236 -0.89 -13.02 -11.44
C ARG A 236 -2.16 -13.43 -12.19
N ASP A 237 -2.51 -12.67 -13.22
CA ASP A 237 -3.67 -12.94 -14.07
C ASP A 237 -5.03 -13.01 -13.32
N HIS A 238 -5.13 -12.36 -12.13
CA HIS A 238 -6.34 -12.39 -11.29
C HIS A 238 -7.61 -12.03 -12.08
N ARG A 239 -7.54 -11.03 -12.96
CA ARG A 239 -8.70 -10.63 -13.78
C ARG A 239 -9.19 -11.77 -14.68
N ARG A 240 -8.26 -12.45 -15.37
CA ARG A 240 -8.59 -13.59 -16.22
C ARG A 240 -9.19 -14.75 -15.42
N ILE A 241 -8.56 -15.12 -14.30
CA ILE A 241 -9.01 -16.22 -13.46
C ILE A 241 -10.42 -15.96 -12.93
N ILE A 242 -10.70 -14.74 -12.45
CA ILE A 242 -12.03 -14.36 -11.98
C ILE A 242 -13.05 -14.39 -13.12
N ALA A 243 -12.71 -13.85 -14.30
CA ALA A 243 -13.61 -13.87 -15.47
C ALA A 243 -13.94 -15.31 -15.90
N GLU A 244 -12.97 -16.22 -15.94
CA GLU A 244 -13.19 -17.65 -16.25
C GLU A 244 -14.15 -18.31 -15.23
N ASN A 245 -13.98 -18.00 -13.95
CA ASN A 245 -14.87 -18.54 -12.90
C ASN A 245 -16.30 -18.00 -13.01
N ILE A 246 -16.47 -16.71 -13.35
CA ILE A 246 -17.78 -16.09 -13.55
C ILE A 246 -18.49 -16.70 -14.75
N LEU A 247 -17.80 -16.84 -15.88
CA LEU A 247 -18.35 -17.39 -17.11
C LEU A 247 -18.60 -18.88 -17.05
N LYS A 248 -17.96 -19.61 -16.11
CA LYS A 248 -17.93 -21.08 -16.06
C LYS A 248 -17.60 -21.71 -17.44
N ALA A 249 -16.78 -21.01 -18.20
CA ALA A 249 -16.43 -21.34 -19.58
C ALA A 249 -14.94 -21.07 -19.82
N LYS A 250 -14.41 -21.69 -20.88
CA LYS A 250 -13.04 -21.43 -21.32
C LYS A 250 -12.89 -19.96 -21.70
N TYR A 251 -11.83 -19.35 -21.18
CA TYR A 251 -11.48 -17.96 -21.44
C TYR A 251 -11.39 -17.65 -22.93
N LYS A 252 -12.08 -16.60 -23.33
CA LYS A 252 -11.93 -15.98 -24.66
C LYS A 252 -11.29 -14.60 -24.47
N PRO A 253 -10.16 -14.31 -25.14
CA PRO A 253 -9.52 -13.00 -25.00
C PRO A 253 -10.47 -11.89 -25.46
N PRO A 254 -10.41 -10.72 -24.80
CA PRO A 254 -11.26 -9.60 -25.18
C PRO A 254 -10.83 -9.01 -26.54
N GLU A 255 -11.80 -8.50 -27.29
CA GLU A 255 -11.52 -7.75 -28.52
C GLU A 255 -10.90 -6.38 -28.24
N LYS A 256 -11.14 -5.83 -27.05
CA LYS A 256 -10.68 -4.50 -26.62
C LYS A 256 -9.90 -4.60 -25.32
N ASN A 257 -8.83 -3.83 -25.20
CA ASN A 257 -7.93 -3.85 -24.05
C ASN A 257 -8.55 -3.43 -22.72
N TYR A 258 -9.72 -2.77 -22.73
CA TYR A 258 -10.42 -2.35 -21.52
C TYR A 258 -11.43 -3.37 -21.00
N TYR A 259 -11.66 -4.50 -21.70
CA TYR A 259 -12.41 -5.65 -21.19
C TYR A 259 -11.45 -6.71 -20.65
N ASP A 260 -11.98 -7.64 -19.88
CA ASP A 260 -11.23 -8.82 -19.42
C ASP A 260 -11.71 -10.11 -20.09
N ALA A 261 -12.87 -10.09 -20.75
CA ALA A 261 -13.37 -11.20 -21.57
C ALA A 261 -14.22 -10.68 -22.75
N ALA A 262 -14.38 -11.50 -23.79
CA ALA A 262 -15.10 -11.17 -25.03
C ALA A 262 -16.57 -10.78 -24.78
N GLU A 263 -17.19 -11.31 -23.73
CA GLU A 263 -18.57 -11.05 -23.31
C GLU A 263 -18.75 -9.65 -22.67
N LYS A 264 -17.81 -8.72 -22.91
CA LYS A 264 -17.78 -7.37 -22.33
C LYS A 264 -17.74 -7.39 -20.80
N ILE A 265 -17.04 -8.37 -20.24
CA ILE A 265 -16.79 -8.45 -18.79
C ILE A 265 -15.55 -7.64 -18.43
N LEU A 266 -15.68 -6.81 -17.40
CA LEU A 266 -14.59 -6.08 -16.76
C LEU A 266 -14.49 -6.48 -15.30
N ILE A 267 -13.33 -6.90 -14.85
CA ILE A 267 -13.02 -7.10 -13.43
C ILE A 267 -12.46 -5.79 -12.88
N GLY A 268 -13.29 -5.06 -12.14
CA GLY A 268 -12.99 -3.72 -11.61
C GLY A 268 -12.48 -3.72 -10.17
N ILE A 269 -12.08 -4.88 -9.63
CA ILE A 269 -11.65 -5.04 -8.23
C ILE A 269 -10.47 -4.13 -7.88
N ASP A 270 -9.60 -3.82 -8.82
CA ASP A 270 -8.48 -2.91 -8.64
C ASP A 270 -8.89 -1.43 -8.59
N MET A 271 -10.13 -1.11 -8.91
CA MET A 271 -10.62 0.27 -8.97
C MET A 271 -9.83 1.13 -9.98
N ASP A 272 -9.54 0.58 -11.15
CA ASP A 272 -8.96 1.34 -12.27
C ASP A 272 -10.04 2.22 -12.91
N ILE A 273 -10.25 3.39 -12.31
CA ILE A 273 -11.33 4.31 -12.69
C ILE A 273 -11.27 4.69 -14.18
N PRO A 274 -10.13 5.11 -14.75
CA PRO A 274 -10.05 5.43 -16.18
C PRO A 274 -10.48 4.28 -17.08
N ARG A 275 -10.08 3.06 -16.72
CA ARG A 275 -10.45 1.86 -17.48
C ARG A 275 -11.93 1.55 -17.37
N MET A 276 -12.52 1.68 -16.18
CA MET A 276 -13.96 1.50 -15.97
C MET A 276 -14.79 2.54 -16.72
N GLU A 277 -14.38 3.81 -16.71
CA GLU A 277 -15.04 4.88 -17.45
C GLU A 277 -15.05 4.62 -18.94
N THR A 278 -13.91 4.21 -19.50
CA THR A 278 -13.78 3.85 -20.94
C THR A 278 -14.65 2.64 -21.29
N ALA A 279 -14.61 1.59 -20.49
CA ALA A 279 -15.41 0.39 -20.73
C ALA A 279 -16.92 0.67 -20.68
N ALA A 280 -17.34 1.53 -19.75
CA ALA A 280 -18.74 1.90 -19.55
C ALA A 280 -19.38 2.62 -20.77
N GLU A 281 -18.58 3.22 -21.66
CA GLU A 281 -19.08 3.82 -22.91
C GLU A 281 -19.64 2.79 -23.88
N TYR A 282 -19.21 1.55 -23.78
CA TYR A 282 -19.56 0.44 -24.70
C TYR A 282 -20.58 -0.55 -24.11
N GLY A 283 -21.15 -0.27 -22.95
CA GLY A 283 -22.10 -1.16 -22.29
C GLY A 283 -21.39 -2.41 -21.76
N VAL A 284 -20.94 -2.37 -20.52
CA VAL A 284 -20.09 -3.39 -19.91
C VAL A 284 -20.71 -3.95 -18.63
N HIS A 285 -20.43 -5.21 -18.34
CA HIS A 285 -20.69 -5.84 -17.06
C HIS A 285 -19.44 -5.74 -16.18
N ILE A 286 -19.49 -4.89 -15.12
CA ILE A 286 -18.36 -4.65 -14.21
C ILE A 286 -18.55 -5.47 -12.95
N PHE A 287 -17.61 -6.34 -12.65
CA PHE A 287 -17.57 -7.15 -11.43
C PHE A 287 -16.65 -6.49 -10.41
N LEU A 288 -17.19 -6.21 -9.21
CA LEU A 288 -16.56 -5.44 -8.14
C LEU A 288 -16.70 -6.18 -6.83
N LEU A 289 -15.82 -5.89 -5.87
CA LEU A 289 -16.11 -6.28 -4.50
C LEU A 289 -17.36 -5.55 -4.00
N ASP A 290 -18.18 -6.22 -3.23
CA ASP A 290 -19.49 -5.75 -2.76
C ASP A 290 -19.42 -4.34 -2.13
N TRP A 291 -18.41 -4.09 -1.31
CA TRP A 291 -18.17 -2.81 -0.66
C TRP A 291 -17.65 -1.69 -1.62
N GLN A 292 -17.24 -2.01 -2.85
CA GLN A 292 -16.79 -1.03 -3.87
C GLN A 292 -17.95 -0.47 -4.70
N VAL A 293 -19.09 -1.16 -4.73
CA VAL A 293 -20.20 -0.89 -5.65
C VAL A 293 -20.73 0.54 -5.50
N ASN A 294 -20.91 1.02 -4.28
CA ASN A 294 -21.45 2.36 -4.04
C ASN A 294 -20.53 3.45 -4.58
N ALA A 295 -19.23 3.34 -4.34
CA ALA A 295 -18.23 4.27 -4.84
C ALA A 295 -18.21 4.29 -6.38
N VAL A 296 -18.26 3.12 -7.04
CA VAL A 296 -18.26 3.02 -8.49
C VAL A 296 -19.57 3.53 -9.11
N LYS A 297 -20.70 3.27 -8.46
CA LYS A 297 -22.02 3.76 -8.92
C LYS A 297 -22.04 5.30 -9.05
N GLU A 298 -21.42 6.00 -8.11
CA GLU A 298 -21.32 7.47 -8.19
C GLU A 298 -20.38 7.93 -9.31
N ILE A 299 -19.25 7.25 -9.51
CA ILE A 299 -18.28 7.57 -10.58
C ILE A 299 -18.88 7.35 -11.95
N LEU A 300 -19.63 6.27 -12.14
CA LEU A 300 -20.19 5.88 -13.42
C LEU A 300 -21.64 6.34 -13.63
N ARG A 301 -22.12 7.31 -12.82
CA ARG A 301 -23.48 7.85 -12.96
C ARG A 301 -23.75 8.31 -14.40
N GLY A 302 -24.83 7.80 -14.99
CA GLY A 302 -25.21 8.09 -16.38
C GLY A 302 -24.42 7.36 -17.47
N LYS A 303 -23.49 6.49 -17.11
CA LYS A 303 -22.77 5.61 -18.04
C LYS A 303 -23.49 4.28 -18.26
N ARG A 304 -23.17 3.59 -19.37
CA ARG A 304 -23.75 2.30 -19.74
C ARG A 304 -22.96 1.14 -19.09
N ALA A 305 -23.13 0.96 -17.79
CA ALA A 305 -22.48 -0.13 -17.06
C ALA A 305 -23.49 -0.84 -16.16
N VAL A 306 -23.40 -2.16 -16.09
CA VAL A 306 -24.13 -2.98 -15.13
C VAL A 306 -23.13 -3.46 -14.08
N LEU A 307 -23.38 -3.11 -12.80
CA LEU A 307 -22.48 -3.45 -11.70
C LEU A 307 -22.91 -4.76 -11.04
N HIS A 308 -21.97 -5.68 -10.91
CA HIS A 308 -22.16 -6.99 -10.28
C HIS A 308 -21.29 -7.11 -9.04
N PRO A 309 -21.88 -7.20 -7.84
CA PRO A 309 -21.12 -7.41 -6.62
C PRO A 309 -20.59 -8.85 -6.53
N ILE A 310 -19.34 -8.99 -6.09
CA ILE A 310 -18.72 -10.24 -5.66
C ILE A 310 -18.25 -10.05 -4.23
N THR A 311 -18.52 -11.01 -3.35
CA THR A 311 -17.96 -10.92 -2.00
C THR A 311 -16.44 -11.10 -2.04
N THR A 312 -15.75 -10.50 -1.10
CA THR A 312 -14.30 -10.65 -1.00
C THR A 312 -13.90 -12.12 -0.85
N ASP A 313 -14.68 -12.90 -0.07
CA ASP A 313 -14.45 -14.34 0.13
C ASP A 313 -14.57 -15.12 -1.18
N THR A 314 -15.61 -14.85 -1.96
CA THR A 314 -15.79 -15.47 -3.29
C THR A 314 -14.63 -15.17 -4.24
N ALA A 315 -14.16 -13.90 -4.27
CA ALA A 315 -13.02 -13.52 -5.10
C ALA A 315 -11.71 -14.24 -4.67
N GLU A 316 -11.48 -14.38 -3.37
CA GLU A 316 -10.34 -15.12 -2.82
C GLU A 316 -10.44 -16.62 -3.10
N GLU A 317 -11.63 -17.21 -3.03
CA GLU A 317 -11.87 -18.62 -3.38
C GLU A 317 -11.59 -18.89 -4.86
N MET A 318 -12.08 -18.04 -5.77
CA MET A 318 -11.79 -18.13 -7.21
C MET A 318 -10.28 -18.14 -7.50
N LEU A 319 -9.52 -17.38 -6.72
CA LEU A 319 -8.06 -17.28 -6.83
C LEU A 319 -7.30 -18.33 -6.00
N ARG A 320 -8.00 -19.19 -5.26
CA ARG A 320 -7.43 -20.19 -4.35
C ARG A 320 -6.49 -19.57 -3.31
N LEU A 321 -6.82 -18.37 -2.85
CA LEU A 321 -6.07 -17.72 -1.79
C LEU A 321 -6.35 -18.41 -0.45
N PRO A 322 -5.33 -18.64 0.39
CA PRO A 322 -5.54 -19.23 1.71
C PRO A 322 -6.46 -18.32 2.54
N LYS A 323 -7.49 -18.92 3.19
CA LYS A 323 -8.48 -18.17 3.99
C LYS A 323 -7.88 -17.47 5.19
N GLU A 324 -6.72 -17.93 5.65
CA GLU A 324 -6.08 -17.42 6.85
C GLU A 324 -4.63 -17.01 6.58
N LEU A 325 -4.37 -15.74 6.78
CA LEU A 325 -3.04 -15.26 7.08
C LEU A 325 -2.84 -15.33 8.60
N TYR A 326 -2.87 -16.53 9.18
CA TYR A 326 -2.43 -16.67 10.56
C TYR A 326 -0.93 -16.43 10.62
N VAL A 327 -0.55 -15.43 11.39
CA VAL A 327 0.77 -15.44 12.00
C VAL A 327 0.75 -16.64 12.94
N LYS A 328 1.38 -17.77 12.57
CA LYS A 328 1.80 -18.71 13.59
C LYS A 328 2.62 -17.87 14.56
N GLU A 329 2.15 -17.74 15.80
CA GLU A 329 2.99 -17.23 16.87
C GLU A 329 4.20 -18.16 16.94
N THR A 330 5.29 -17.75 16.32
CA THR A 330 6.57 -18.42 16.48
C THR A 330 6.98 -18.14 17.91
N LYS A 331 7.07 -19.18 18.72
CA LYS A 331 7.57 -19.06 20.09
C LYS A 331 8.95 -18.42 20.01
N PRO A 332 9.26 -17.41 20.84
CA PRO A 332 10.57 -16.79 20.86
C PRO A 332 11.62 -17.87 21.16
N TYR A 333 12.58 -18.03 20.30
CA TYR A 333 13.74 -18.89 20.58
C TYR A 333 14.71 -18.10 21.45
N ILE A 334 14.87 -18.53 22.69
CA ILE A 334 15.98 -18.10 23.56
C ILE A 334 16.96 -19.26 23.57
N THR A 335 18.20 -19.01 23.17
CA THR A 335 19.26 -19.99 23.36
C THR A 335 19.56 -20.14 24.85
N GLU A 336 20.10 -21.29 25.27
CA GLU A 336 20.54 -21.50 26.67
C GLU A 336 21.55 -20.47 27.14
N LYS A 337 22.15 -19.69 26.25
CA LYS A 337 23.04 -18.55 26.53
C LYS A 337 22.36 -17.19 26.57
N GLY A 338 21.04 -17.13 26.46
CA GLY A 338 20.30 -15.84 26.46
C GLY A 338 20.43 -15.03 25.15
N GLU A 339 20.92 -15.63 24.07
CA GLU A 339 21.04 -15.01 22.78
C GLU A 339 19.71 -15.16 21.99
N PHE A 340 19.23 -14.08 21.38
CA PHE A 340 18.08 -14.12 20.50
C PHE A 340 18.53 -14.56 19.11
N LEU A 341 18.02 -15.69 18.64
CA LEU A 341 18.17 -16.10 17.26
C LEU A 341 16.94 -15.61 16.47
N SER A 342 17.18 -14.78 15.48
CA SER A 342 16.16 -14.49 14.47
C SER A 342 15.92 -15.75 13.66
N ALA A 343 14.71 -16.30 13.70
CA ALA A 343 14.31 -17.30 12.71
C ALA A 343 14.37 -16.63 11.32
N PRO A 344 14.89 -17.33 10.30
CA PRO A 344 14.83 -16.82 8.93
C PRO A 344 13.37 -16.64 8.54
N ILE A 345 13.05 -15.43 8.06
CA ILE A 345 11.74 -15.04 7.54
C ILE A 345 11.46 -15.73 6.22
#